data_1fbaf44f12a0a2c40e6e03e4ee362299
#
_entry.id   1fbaf44f12a0a2c40e6e03e4ee362299
#
_cell.length_a   1.000
_cell.length_b   1.000
_cell.length_c   1.000
_cell.angle_alpha   90.00
_cell.angle_beta   90.00
_cell.angle_gamma   90.00
#
_symmetry.space_group_name_H-M   'P 1'
#
loop_
_entity.id
_entity.type
_entity.pdbx_description
1 polymer ?
#
loop_
_entity_poly.entity_id
_entity_poly.type
_entity_poly.pdbx_seq_one_letter_code
_entity_poly.pdbx_strand_id
1 'polypeptide(L)'
;LKLTFEEKVLEETIDYEAKDYLKGVSLVKRKWSLPVPKDIHSVIGYYADRVRKQLKIPKSFAEFYPIVERYVKKKLFDKKIELNSKDTKEKLKILYNLIRPEVKEKLFQIFEDYFKNKLFTTREVGSFKYKRFSGVKPFIWTKLTYPADKCIFNLCPCDNNLEMDFAGFLENAEDVDAFVKNEGIGFFIEYISTEKLLRNYKPDFIIKLTNGDHWVIETKGLVDVEVELKDKRVEEWCKDAAAITRIKWNFIQ
;
A
#
# COMPACT_ATOMS: atom_id res chain seq x y z
N LEU A 1 -12.68 20.55 8.51
CA LEU A 1 -12.18 20.80 9.87
C LEU A 1 -10.98 19.90 10.15
N LYS A 2 -9.92 20.47 10.75
CA LYS A 2 -8.75 19.73 11.21
C LYS A 2 -9.02 19.15 12.59
N LEU A 3 -8.31 18.07 12.94
CA LEU A 3 -8.35 17.54 14.30
C LEU A 3 -7.44 18.36 15.21
N THR A 4 -7.85 18.54 16.45
CA THR A 4 -6.99 19.16 17.47
C THR A 4 -5.88 18.19 17.87
N PHE A 5 -4.64 18.66 17.88
CA PHE A 5 -3.51 17.89 18.36
C PHE A 5 -3.44 17.97 19.88
N GLU A 6 -3.51 16.83 20.55
CA GLU A 6 -3.43 16.75 22.01
C GLU A 6 -1.98 16.60 22.48
N GLU A 7 -1.62 17.30 23.55
CA GLU A 7 -0.27 17.23 24.16
C GLU A 7 -0.07 15.98 25.03
N LYS A 8 -0.99 15.00 24.92
CA LYS A 8 -0.89 13.72 25.62
C LYS A 8 0.17 12.83 25.01
N VAL A 9 0.85 12.09 25.85
CA VAL A 9 1.88 11.11 25.45
C VAL A 9 1.26 9.72 25.48
N LEU A 10 1.59 8.88 24.50
CA LEU A 10 1.16 7.50 24.48
C LEU A 10 1.83 6.74 25.63
N GLU A 11 1.04 6.16 26.50
CA GLU A 11 1.53 5.34 27.60
C GLU A 11 1.81 3.92 27.13
N GLU A 12 3.02 3.43 27.40
CA GLU A 12 3.42 2.05 27.07
C GLU A 12 2.90 1.03 28.09
N THR A 13 2.46 1.53 29.25
CA THR A 13 1.96 0.70 30.34
C THR A 13 0.71 1.29 30.95
N ILE A 14 -0.21 0.43 31.36
CA ILE A 14 -1.37 0.79 32.18
C ILE A 14 -1.27 0.11 33.52
N ASP A 15 -1.59 0.84 34.57
CA ASP A 15 -1.76 0.27 35.90
C ASP A 15 -3.18 -0.26 36.05
N TYR A 16 -3.29 -1.56 36.29
CA TYR A 16 -4.57 -2.22 36.56
C TYR A 16 -4.69 -2.52 38.05
N GLU A 17 -5.77 -2.05 38.63
CA GLU A 17 -6.08 -2.33 40.03
C GLU A 17 -7.47 -2.96 40.12
N ALA A 18 -7.54 -4.22 40.54
CA ALA A 18 -8.81 -4.85 40.92
C ALA A 18 -9.09 -4.58 42.39
N LYS A 19 -10.25 -3.98 42.68
CA LYS A 19 -10.71 -3.69 44.03
C LYS A 19 -11.89 -4.55 44.42
N ASP A 20 -11.89 -5.04 45.66
CA ASP A 20 -13.11 -5.54 46.27
C ASP A 20 -13.95 -4.33 46.72
N TYR A 21 -14.99 -4.04 45.98
CA TYR A 21 -15.86 -2.89 46.26
C TYR A 21 -16.67 -3.00 47.56
N LEU A 22 -16.82 -4.24 48.09
CA LEU A 22 -17.51 -4.45 49.35
C LEU A 22 -16.61 -4.21 50.56
N LYS A 23 -15.31 -4.49 50.40
CA LYS A 23 -14.32 -4.37 51.50
C LYS A 23 -13.40 -3.17 51.35
N GLY A 24 -13.44 -2.47 50.21
CA GLY A 24 -12.58 -1.33 49.92
C GLY A 24 -11.07 -1.68 49.80
N VAL A 25 -10.76 -2.96 49.63
CA VAL A 25 -9.38 -3.47 49.62
C VAL A 25 -8.94 -3.72 48.18
N SER A 26 -7.70 -3.31 47.84
CA SER A 26 -7.06 -3.67 46.58
C SER A 26 -6.68 -5.13 46.57
N LEU A 27 -7.27 -5.91 45.65
CA LEU A 27 -7.01 -7.35 45.52
C LEU A 27 -5.77 -7.64 44.68
N VAL A 28 -5.60 -6.86 43.59
CA VAL A 28 -4.48 -7.06 42.65
C VAL A 28 -4.09 -5.71 42.06
N LYS A 29 -2.80 -5.44 42.07
CA LYS A 29 -2.18 -4.35 41.28
C LYS A 29 -1.26 -4.97 40.24
N ARG A 30 -1.46 -4.68 38.97
CA ARG A 30 -0.61 -5.16 37.88
C ARG A 30 -0.32 -4.03 36.91
N LYS A 31 0.91 -4.04 36.42
CA LYS A 31 1.35 -3.20 35.31
C LYS A 31 1.26 -4.01 34.02
N TRP A 32 0.52 -3.53 33.05
CA TRP A 32 0.36 -4.18 31.75
C TRP A 32 1.08 -3.37 30.71
N SER A 33 1.99 -4.00 29.97
CA SER A 33 2.59 -3.41 28.78
C SER A 33 1.60 -3.47 27.61
N LEU A 34 1.33 -2.34 27.01
CA LEU A 34 0.52 -2.26 25.81
C LEU A 34 1.39 -2.44 24.57
N PRO A 35 0.93 -3.16 23.54
CA PRO A 35 1.62 -3.22 22.25
C PRO A 35 1.48 -1.86 21.55
N VAL A 36 2.44 -0.99 21.82
CA VAL A 36 2.49 0.35 21.23
C VAL A 36 3.22 0.29 19.89
N PRO A 37 2.66 0.89 18.82
CA PRO A 37 3.40 1.04 17.57
C PRO A 37 4.70 1.84 17.81
N LYS A 38 5.84 1.25 17.46
CA LYS A 38 7.15 1.90 17.67
C LYS A 38 7.53 2.88 16.56
N ASP A 39 6.85 2.79 15.43
CA ASP A 39 7.17 3.56 14.24
C ASP A 39 5.95 4.30 13.69
N ILE A 40 6.10 5.62 13.55
CA ILE A 40 5.07 6.53 13.03
C ILE A 40 4.72 6.18 11.58
N HIS A 41 5.72 5.83 10.76
CA HIS A 41 5.52 5.52 9.35
C HIS A 41 4.72 4.23 9.16
N SER A 42 4.90 3.24 10.04
CA SER A 42 4.08 2.02 10.05
C SER A 42 2.61 2.31 10.32
N VAL A 43 2.29 3.23 11.24
CA VAL A 43 0.92 3.65 11.52
C VAL A 43 0.30 4.36 10.30
N ILE A 44 1.05 5.28 9.69
CA ILE A 44 0.60 5.98 8.46
C ILE A 44 0.45 4.98 7.32
N GLY A 45 1.39 4.02 7.19
CA GLY A 45 1.34 2.95 6.20
C GLY A 45 0.10 2.07 6.34
N TYR A 46 -0.24 1.69 7.57
CA TYR A 46 -1.49 0.96 7.86
C TYR A 46 -2.73 1.73 7.38
N TYR A 47 -2.82 3.04 7.67
CA TYR A 47 -3.93 3.86 7.19
C TYR A 47 -3.95 3.98 5.67
N ALA A 48 -2.79 4.22 5.04
CA ALA A 48 -2.69 4.34 3.60
C ALA A 48 -3.16 3.06 2.90
N ASP A 49 -2.71 1.90 3.35
CA ASP A 49 -3.12 0.62 2.77
C ASP A 49 -4.61 0.35 2.96
N ARG A 50 -5.13 0.60 4.15
CA ARG A 50 -6.52 0.36 4.48
C ARG A 50 -7.48 1.28 3.71
N VAL A 51 -7.17 2.59 3.65
CA VAL A 51 -7.94 3.57 2.86
C VAL A 51 -7.91 3.19 1.38
N ARG A 52 -6.73 2.87 0.84
CA ARG A 52 -6.54 2.47 -0.55
C ARG A 52 -7.40 1.26 -0.92
N LYS A 53 -7.34 0.20 -0.11
CA LYS A 53 -8.07 -1.05 -0.34
C LYS A 53 -9.58 -0.85 -0.21
N GLN A 54 -10.03 -0.20 0.85
CA GLN A 54 -11.47 -0.02 1.12
C GLN A 54 -12.15 0.90 0.10
N LEU A 55 -11.48 1.97 -0.33
CA LEU A 55 -12.00 2.90 -1.34
C LEU A 55 -11.65 2.47 -2.78
N LYS A 56 -11.02 1.31 -2.97
CA LYS A 56 -10.58 0.78 -4.28
C LYS A 56 -9.83 1.86 -5.09
N ILE A 57 -8.91 2.59 -4.42
CA ILE A 57 -8.15 3.68 -5.04
C ILE A 57 -7.20 3.12 -6.09
N PRO A 58 -7.25 3.61 -7.36
CA PRO A 58 -6.44 3.10 -8.47
C PRO A 58 -4.98 3.61 -8.42
N LYS A 59 -4.33 3.43 -7.27
CA LYS A 59 -2.92 3.76 -7.04
C LYS A 59 -2.27 2.64 -6.28
N SER A 60 -0.99 2.39 -6.54
CA SER A 60 -0.20 1.49 -5.72
C SER A 60 -0.01 2.06 -4.30
N PHE A 61 0.40 1.23 -3.36
CA PHE A 61 0.75 1.68 -2.02
C PHE A 61 1.84 2.75 -2.07
N ALA A 62 2.90 2.50 -2.84
CA ALA A 62 4.03 3.42 -2.99
C ALA A 62 3.65 4.79 -3.59
N GLU A 63 2.63 4.84 -4.42
CA GLU A 63 2.11 6.10 -4.97
C GLU A 63 1.14 6.80 -4.01
N PHE A 64 0.43 6.04 -3.19
CA PHE A 64 -0.59 6.59 -2.31
C PHE A 64 -0.04 6.99 -0.94
N TYR A 65 0.91 6.24 -0.39
CA TYR A 65 1.53 6.52 0.91
C TYR A 65 2.05 7.97 1.04
N PRO A 66 2.85 8.53 0.09
CA PRO A 66 3.32 9.90 0.19
C PRO A 66 2.20 10.96 0.22
N ILE A 67 1.04 10.63 -0.37
CA ILE A 67 -0.12 11.52 -0.35
C ILE A 67 -0.71 11.56 1.06
N VAL A 68 -0.89 10.39 1.68
CA VAL A 68 -1.40 10.28 3.06
C VAL A 68 -0.43 10.91 4.04
N GLU A 69 0.86 10.59 3.93
CA GLU A 69 1.92 11.16 4.76
C GLU A 69 1.92 12.70 4.73
N ARG A 70 1.89 13.27 3.53
CA ARG A 70 1.83 14.73 3.35
C ARG A 70 0.58 15.34 3.97
N TYR A 71 -0.56 14.66 3.85
CA TYR A 71 -1.81 15.09 4.45
C TYR A 71 -1.71 15.07 5.98
N VAL A 72 -1.23 13.97 6.56
CA VAL A 72 -1.01 13.82 8.00
C VAL A 72 -0.07 14.92 8.51
N LYS A 73 1.07 15.11 7.86
CA LYS A 73 2.08 16.11 8.25
C LYS A 73 1.56 17.54 8.25
N LYS A 74 0.69 17.90 7.30
CA LYS A 74 0.37 19.31 7.04
C LYS A 74 -1.08 19.72 7.30
N LYS A 75 -2.02 18.78 7.26
CA LYS A 75 -3.45 19.10 7.15
C LYS A 75 -4.36 18.35 8.12
N LEU A 76 -3.94 17.21 8.65
CA LEU A 76 -4.77 16.38 9.50
C LEU A 76 -5.09 17.06 10.84
N PHE A 77 -4.07 17.68 11.45
CA PHE A 77 -4.19 18.37 12.72
C PHE A 77 -4.19 19.89 12.56
N ASP A 78 -4.60 20.59 13.58
CA ASP A 78 -4.58 22.06 13.68
C ASP A 78 -3.17 22.66 13.63
N LYS A 79 -2.14 21.85 13.93
CA LYS A 79 -0.73 22.19 13.75
C LYS A 79 -0.02 21.27 12.75
N LYS A 80 1.12 21.72 12.22
CA LYS A 80 2.03 20.85 11.44
C LYS A 80 2.80 19.95 12.40
N ILE A 81 2.99 18.69 12.03
CA ILE A 81 3.74 17.72 12.84
C ILE A 81 5.02 17.29 12.13
N GLU A 82 6.08 17.05 12.90
CA GLU A 82 7.37 16.58 12.40
C GLU A 82 7.48 15.07 12.61
N LEU A 83 7.23 14.31 11.52
CA LEU A 83 7.15 12.85 11.57
C LEU A 83 8.50 12.18 11.87
N ASN A 84 9.61 12.85 11.54
CA ASN A 84 10.97 12.33 11.71
C ASN A 84 11.67 12.92 12.96
N SER A 85 10.90 13.38 13.96
CA SER A 85 11.48 13.88 15.21
C SER A 85 12.40 12.84 15.86
N LYS A 86 13.55 13.30 16.37
CA LYS A 86 14.48 12.48 17.16
C LYS A 86 14.08 12.41 18.63
N ASP A 87 13.25 13.33 19.09
CA ASP A 87 12.76 13.37 20.46
C ASP A 87 11.73 12.25 20.70
N THR A 88 12.03 11.35 21.64
CA THR A 88 11.17 10.22 22.01
C THR A 88 9.81 10.69 22.55
N LYS A 89 9.78 11.75 23.35
CA LYS A 89 8.54 12.27 23.91
C LYS A 89 7.64 12.84 22.83
N GLU A 90 8.20 13.55 21.86
CA GLU A 90 7.45 14.08 20.73
C GLU A 90 6.94 12.95 19.81
N LYS A 91 7.73 11.89 19.59
CA LYS A 91 7.25 10.69 18.87
C LYS A 91 6.04 10.04 19.55
N LEU A 92 6.08 9.89 20.86
CA LEU A 92 4.98 9.28 21.61
C LEU A 92 3.72 10.17 21.61
N LYS A 93 3.85 11.50 21.60
CA LYS A 93 2.72 12.41 21.38
C LYS A 93 2.11 12.25 19.99
N ILE A 94 2.96 12.18 18.95
CA ILE A 94 2.49 11.98 17.57
C ILE A 94 1.77 10.63 17.45
N LEU A 95 2.34 9.57 18.00
CA LEU A 95 1.72 8.25 18.00
C LEU A 95 0.37 8.24 18.72
N TYR A 96 0.29 8.86 19.90
CA TYR A 96 -0.96 9.02 20.63
C TYR A 96 -2.04 9.64 19.74
N ASN A 97 -1.71 10.75 19.09
CA ASN A 97 -2.65 11.47 18.23
C ASN A 97 -3.03 10.66 16.98
N LEU A 98 -2.09 9.92 16.39
CA LEU A 98 -2.34 9.13 15.17
C LEU A 98 -3.24 7.91 15.39
N ILE A 99 -3.18 7.28 16.58
CA ILE A 99 -3.99 6.08 16.86
C ILE A 99 -5.42 6.39 17.33
N ARG A 100 -5.77 7.65 17.50
CA ARG A 100 -7.12 8.05 17.89
C ARG A 100 -8.15 7.60 16.85
N PRO A 101 -9.33 7.08 17.27
CA PRO A 101 -10.36 6.59 16.36
C PRO A 101 -10.77 7.62 15.28
N GLU A 102 -10.86 8.90 15.67
CA GLU A 102 -11.26 9.99 14.78
C GLU A 102 -10.30 10.20 13.60
N VAL A 103 -9.03 9.84 13.77
CA VAL A 103 -8.03 9.94 12.70
C VAL A 103 -8.36 9.01 11.54
N LYS A 104 -8.72 7.77 11.86
CA LYS A 104 -9.12 6.77 10.87
C LYS A 104 -10.34 7.27 10.07
N GLU A 105 -11.39 7.66 10.77
CA GLU A 105 -12.64 8.13 10.14
C GLU A 105 -12.38 9.36 9.27
N LYS A 106 -11.59 10.32 9.78
CA LYS A 106 -11.24 11.54 9.05
C LYS A 106 -10.46 11.26 7.77
N LEU A 107 -9.50 10.36 7.81
CA LEU A 107 -8.72 9.97 6.62
C LEU A 107 -9.62 9.31 5.58
N PHE A 108 -10.51 8.38 5.98
CA PHE A 108 -11.46 7.77 5.07
C PHE A 108 -12.35 8.81 4.40
N GLN A 109 -13.01 9.66 5.17
CA GLN A 109 -13.90 10.69 4.66
C GLN A 109 -13.22 11.60 3.63
N ILE A 110 -12.04 12.11 3.95
CA ILE A 110 -11.33 13.05 3.08
C ILE A 110 -10.90 12.41 1.77
N PHE A 111 -10.38 11.19 1.83
CA PHE A 111 -9.94 10.50 0.61
C PHE A 111 -11.12 9.99 -0.20
N GLU A 112 -12.21 9.58 0.43
CA GLU A 112 -13.46 9.25 -0.25
C GLU A 112 -13.98 10.45 -1.05
N ASP A 113 -14.13 11.61 -0.40
CA ASP A 113 -14.59 12.84 -1.05
C ASP A 113 -13.66 13.27 -2.20
N TYR A 114 -12.35 13.19 -1.97
CA TYR A 114 -11.37 13.54 -3.00
C TYR A 114 -11.45 12.63 -4.24
N PHE A 115 -11.62 11.32 -4.04
CA PHE A 115 -11.65 10.37 -5.15
C PHE A 115 -13.02 10.27 -5.81
N LYS A 116 -14.13 10.42 -5.09
CA LYS A 116 -15.46 10.53 -5.70
C LYS A 116 -15.52 11.67 -6.72
N ASN A 117 -14.94 12.81 -6.39
CA ASN A 117 -14.91 13.96 -7.29
C ASN A 117 -13.93 13.80 -8.47
N LYS A 118 -12.96 12.88 -8.41
CA LYS A 118 -11.98 12.66 -9.49
C LYS A 118 -12.34 11.56 -10.48
N LEU A 119 -13.24 10.65 -10.13
CA LEU A 119 -13.61 9.51 -10.97
C LEU A 119 -14.41 9.88 -12.22
N PHE A 120 -14.83 11.15 -12.36
CA PHE A 120 -15.58 11.64 -13.51
C PHE A 120 -14.73 12.28 -14.63
N THR A 121 -13.40 12.25 -14.53
CA THR A 121 -12.55 12.68 -15.63
C THR A 121 -12.35 11.53 -16.61
N THR A 122 -13.07 11.59 -17.74
CA THR A 122 -12.90 10.72 -18.90
C THR A 122 -11.45 10.75 -19.38
N ARG A 123 -10.81 9.57 -19.45
CA ARG A 123 -9.53 9.42 -20.14
C ARG A 123 -9.81 9.01 -21.58
N GLU A 124 -9.18 9.71 -22.52
CA GLU A 124 -9.18 9.31 -23.92
C GLU A 124 -8.44 7.98 -24.08
N VAL A 125 -9.08 7.04 -24.76
CA VAL A 125 -8.53 5.74 -25.14
C VAL A 125 -7.62 5.96 -26.35
N GLY A 126 -6.35 5.60 -26.26
CA GLY A 126 -5.51 5.54 -27.47
C GLY A 126 -4.07 6.06 -27.39
N SER A 127 -3.54 6.48 -26.25
CA SER A 127 -2.13 6.87 -26.15
C SER A 127 -1.29 5.83 -25.40
N PHE A 128 -0.27 5.28 -26.09
CA PHE A 128 0.76 4.46 -25.42
C PHE A 128 1.63 5.35 -24.54
N LYS A 129 1.83 4.93 -23.29
CA LYS A 129 2.74 5.59 -22.37
C LYS A 129 3.90 4.65 -22.06
N TYR A 130 5.09 5.06 -22.43
CA TYR A 130 6.31 4.40 -21.96
C TYR A 130 6.71 4.99 -20.61
N LYS A 131 7.03 4.13 -19.66
CA LYS A 131 7.65 4.52 -18.40
C LYS A 131 9.00 3.80 -18.27
N ARG A 132 10.07 4.59 -18.19
CA ARG A 132 11.39 4.03 -17.91
C ARG A 132 11.53 3.75 -16.43
N PHE A 133 12.06 2.61 -16.05
CA PHE A 133 12.30 2.26 -14.65
C PHE A 133 13.29 3.21 -13.97
N SER A 134 14.26 3.78 -14.72
CA SER A 134 15.15 4.82 -14.20
C SER A 134 14.46 6.10 -13.71
N GLY A 135 13.19 6.30 -14.08
CA GLY A 135 12.37 7.41 -13.60
C GLY A 135 11.51 7.08 -12.37
N VAL A 136 11.63 5.86 -11.83
CA VAL A 136 10.91 5.48 -10.60
C VAL A 136 11.62 6.12 -9.41
N LYS A 137 10.87 6.90 -8.63
CA LYS A 137 11.42 7.58 -7.46
C LYS A 137 11.51 6.61 -6.28
N PRO A 138 12.52 6.76 -5.43
CA PRO A 138 12.57 6.05 -4.15
C PRO A 138 11.28 6.27 -3.35
N PHE A 139 10.83 5.24 -2.67
CA PHE A 139 9.62 5.28 -1.83
C PHE A 139 9.83 4.53 -0.53
N ILE A 140 9.04 4.88 0.49
CA ILE A 140 9.03 4.19 1.78
C ILE A 140 8.12 2.97 1.67
N TRP A 141 8.64 1.82 2.14
CA TRP A 141 7.90 0.58 2.25
C TRP A 141 7.94 0.09 3.70
N THR A 142 6.77 -0.26 4.27
CA THR A 142 6.62 -0.59 5.69
C THR A 142 6.15 -2.04 5.93
N LYS A 143 6.16 -2.85 4.86
CA LYS A 143 5.77 -4.26 4.90
C LYS A 143 6.98 -5.16 4.61
N LEU A 144 6.73 -6.40 4.20
CA LEU A 144 7.75 -7.36 3.85
C LEU A 144 8.60 -6.92 2.66
N THR A 145 9.87 -7.29 2.68
CA THR A 145 10.80 -7.07 1.57
C THR A 145 11.63 -8.32 1.32
N TYR A 146 12.02 -8.52 0.06
CA TYR A 146 12.95 -9.56 -0.33
C TYR A 146 14.18 -8.93 -1.00
N PRO A 147 15.41 -9.22 -0.55
CA PRO A 147 16.64 -8.76 -1.23
C PRO A 147 16.82 -9.54 -2.53
N ALA A 148 16.90 -8.85 -3.66
CA ALA A 148 17.01 -9.47 -4.98
C ALA A 148 17.86 -8.63 -5.91
N ASP A 149 18.81 -9.25 -6.59
CA ASP A 149 19.69 -8.60 -7.57
C ASP A 149 18.99 -8.43 -8.94
N LYS A 150 18.08 -9.37 -9.30
CA LYS A 150 17.29 -9.29 -10.54
C LYS A 150 16.10 -8.33 -10.44
N CYS A 151 15.73 -7.89 -9.24
CA CYS A 151 14.67 -6.91 -9.06
C CYS A 151 15.19 -5.50 -9.39
N ILE A 152 14.36 -4.68 -10.04
CA ILE A 152 14.72 -3.26 -10.30
C ILE A 152 14.83 -2.41 -9.03
N PHE A 153 14.29 -2.88 -7.91
CA PHE A 153 14.42 -2.27 -6.59
C PHE A 153 15.51 -2.99 -5.80
N ASN A 154 16.26 -2.25 -5.00
CA ASN A 154 17.27 -2.82 -4.10
C ASN A 154 16.70 -3.79 -3.07
N LEU A 155 15.40 -3.63 -2.73
CA LEU A 155 14.60 -4.54 -1.94
C LEU A 155 13.25 -4.68 -2.64
N CYS A 156 12.88 -5.90 -3.02
CA CYS A 156 11.59 -6.17 -3.63
C CYS A 156 10.46 -5.96 -2.60
N PRO A 157 9.55 -5.00 -2.80
CA PRO A 157 8.46 -4.77 -1.88
C PRO A 157 7.39 -5.86 -2.00
N CYS A 158 7.01 -6.50 -0.89
CA CYS A 158 6.03 -7.59 -0.87
C CYS A 158 4.86 -7.25 0.07
N ASP A 159 3.64 -7.54 -0.35
CA ASP A 159 2.43 -7.33 0.46
C ASP A 159 2.19 -8.47 1.45
N ASN A 160 2.66 -9.68 1.14
CA ASN A 160 2.45 -10.91 1.90
C ASN A 160 3.59 -11.91 1.67
N ASN A 161 3.56 -13.03 2.41
CA ASN A 161 4.58 -14.08 2.31
C ASN A 161 4.58 -14.77 0.94
N LEU A 162 3.42 -15.00 0.32
CA LEU A 162 3.36 -15.62 -1.01
C LEU A 162 4.12 -14.80 -2.05
N GLU A 163 3.96 -13.48 -2.03
CA GLU A 163 4.71 -12.59 -2.92
C GLU A 163 6.22 -12.58 -2.60
N MET A 164 6.58 -12.69 -1.32
CA MET A 164 7.97 -12.77 -0.89
C MET A 164 8.62 -14.08 -1.36
N ASP A 165 7.91 -15.22 -1.21
CA ASP A 165 8.37 -16.52 -1.68
C ASP A 165 8.49 -16.54 -3.22
N PHE A 166 7.54 -15.90 -3.91
CA PHE A 166 7.57 -15.77 -5.35
C PHE A 166 8.74 -14.87 -5.83
N ALA A 167 9.04 -13.77 -5.14
CA ALA A 167 10.22 -12.96 -5.42
C ALA A 167 11.50 -13.78 -5.27
N GLY A 168 11.59 -14.64 -4.25
CA GLY A 168 12.69 -15.58 -4.05
C GLY A 168 12.79 -16.61 -5.18
N PHE A 169 11.67 -17.13 -5.66
CA PHE A 169 11.62 -18.00 -6.83
C PHE A 169 12.17 -17.29 -8.07
N LEU A 170 11.73 -16.07 -8.36
CA LEU A 170 12.19 -15.30 -9.52
C LEU A 170 13.68 -14.98 -9.47
N GLU A 171 14.21 -14.68 -8.29
CA GLU A 171 15.65 -14.44 -8.10
C GLU A 171 16.50 -15.65 -8.46
N ASN A 172 16.03 -16.86 -8.13
CA ASN A 172 16.76 -18.10 -8.37
C ASN A 172 16.48 -18.74 -9.73
N ALA A 173 15.47 -18.30 -10.47
CA ALA A 173 15.11 -18.85 -11.78
C ALA A 173 16.15 -18.45 -12.84
N GLU A 174 16.76 -19.44 -13.53
CA GLU A 174 17.83 -19.22 -14.52
C GLU A 174 17.33 -18.50 -15.78
N ASP A 175 16.08 -18.67 -16.12
CA ASP A 175 15.43 -18.06 -17.29
C ASP A 175 14.91 -16.64 -17.02
N VAL A 176 14.93 -16.15 -15.80
CA VAL A 176 14.56 -14.78 -15.44
C VAL A 176 15.79 -13.87 -15.54
N ASP A 177 15.70 -12.86 -16.42
CA ASP A 177 16.71 -11.80 -16.59
C ASP A 177 16.50 -10.66 -15.56
N ALA A 178 15.26 -10.19 -15.45
CA ALA A 178 14.90 -9.15 -14.49
C ALA A 178 13.42 -9.21 -14.13
N PHE A 179 13.05 -8.70 -12.97
CA PHE A 179 11.66 -8.57 -12.59
C PHE A 179 11.38 -7.30 -11.77
N VAL A 180 10.11 -6.97 -11.65
CA VAL A 180 9.65 -5.87 -10.81
C VAL A 180 8.31 -6.20 -10.17
N LYS A 181 8.21 -5.98 -8.86
CA LYS A 181 6.89 -5.85 -8.20
C LYS A 181 6.27 -4.53 -8.63
N ASN A 182 5.00 -4.58 -9.02
CA ASN A 182 4.28 -3.42 -9.54
C ASN A 182 3.95 -2.40 -8.44
N GLU A 183 4.98 -1.90 -7.76
CA GLU A 183 4.87 -0.83 -6.77
C GLU A 183 5.65 0.42 -7.23
N GLY A 184 5.04 1.60 -7.08
CA GLY A 184 5.65 2.87 -7.48
C GLY A 184 5.81 3.09 -8.98
N ILE A 185 5.59 2.08 -9.82
CA ILE A 185 5.73 2.16 -11.29
C ILE A 185 4.45 2.63 -11.99
N GLY A 186 3.29 2.50 -11.34
CA GLY A 186 2.01 2.98 -11.88
C GLY A 186 1.56 2.23 -13.14
N PHE A 187 1.90 0.95 -13.25
CA PHE A 187 1.40 0.08 -14.32
C PHE A 187 0.04 -0.48 -13.93
N PHE A 188 -0.96 -0.26 -14.75
CA PHE A 188 -2.30 -0.82 -14.60
C PHE A 188 -2.97 -0.97 -15.95
N ILE A 189 -3.89 -1.93 -16.02
CA ILE A 189 -4.66 -2.28 -17.21
C ILE A 189 -6.11 -1.92 -16.92
N GLU A 190 -6.71 -1.09 -17.78
CA GLU A 190 -8.12 -0.70 -17.63
C GLU A 190 -9.03 -1.84 -18.09
N TYR A 191 -10.04 -2.16 -17.29
CA TYR A 191 -11.07 -3.15 -17.62
C TYR A 191 -12.47 -2.65 -17.24
N ILE A 192 -13.50 -3.25 -17.83
CA ILE A 192 -14.89 -2.96 -17.49
C ILE A 192 -15.37 -4.01 -16.47
N SER A 193 -15.76 -3.55 -15.28
CA SER A 193 -16.27 -4.42 -14.22
C SER A 193 -17.67 -4.97 -14.52
N THR A 194 -18.14 -5.94 -13.73
CA THR A 194 -19.52 -6.46 -13.77
C THR A 194 -20.56 -5.36 -13.60
N GLU A 195 -20.24 -4.31 -12.86
CA GLU A 195 -21.08 -3.12 -12.68
C GLU A 195 -21.05 -2.15 -13.89
N LYS A 196 -20.39 -2.52 -14.99
CA LYS A 196 -20.18 -1.70 -16.19
C LYS A 196 -19.41 -0.40 -15.92
N LEU A 197 -18.56 -0.41 -14.92
CA LEU A 197 -17.69 0.70 -14.57
C LEU A 197 -16.27 0.45 -15.07
N LEU A 198 -15.61 1.50 -15.58
CA LEU A 198 -14.20 1.45 -15.90
C LEU A 198 -13.39 1.33 -14.60
N ARG A 199 -12.60 0.27 -14.49
CA ARG A 199 -11.75 -0.06 -13.35
C ARG A 199 -10.30 -0.22 -13.79
N ASN A 200 -9.38 -0.09 -12.87
CA ASN A 200 -7.96 -0.35 -13.09
C ASN A 200 -7.58 -1.66 -12.40
N TYR A 201 -7.06 -2.59 -13.16
CA TYR A 201 -6.40 -3.79 -12.68
C TYR A 201 -4.91 -3.52 -12.55
N LYS A 202 -4.33 -3.87 -11.44
CA LYS A 202 -2.92 -3.73 -11.13
C LYS A 202 -2.34 -5.12 -10.91
N PRO A 203 -1.67 -5.73 -11.91
CA PRO A 203 -0.99 -7.01 -11.71
C PRO A 203 0.16 -6.89 -10.71
N ASP A 204 0.55 -8.01 -10.11
CA ASP A 204 1.54 -8.03 -9.04
C ASP A 204 2.97 -7.86 -9.54
N PHE A 205 3.36 -8.60 -10.58
CA PHE A 205 4.72 -8.61 -11.09
C PHE A 205 4.76 -8.43 -12.61
N ILE A 206 5.87 -7.87 -13.08
CA ILE A 206 6.28 -7.88 -14.49
C ILE A 206 7.66 -8.51 -14.54
N ILE A 207 7.83 -9.48 -15.44
CA ILE A 207 9.06 -10.26 -15.57
C ILE A 207 9.57 -10.14 -16.99
N LYS A 208 10.89 -10.04 -17.12
CA LYS A 208 11.62 -10.18 -18.37
C LYS A 208 12.43 -11.46 -18.32
N LEU A 209 12.26 -12.32 -19.30
CA LEU A 209 13.05 -13.54 -19.44
C LEU A 209 14.33 -13.29 -20.24
N THR A 210 15.29 -14.20 -20.10
CA THR A 210 16.58 -14.17 -20.82
C THR A 210 16.43 -14.26 -22.34
N ASN A 211 15.35 -14.88 -22.83
CA ASN A 211 14.98 -14.92 -24.26
C ASN A 211 14.33 -13.62 -24.77
N GLY A 212 14.12 -12.62 -23.89
CA GLY A 212 13.49 -11.34 -24.21
C GLY A 212 11.98 -11.31 -24.07
N ASP A 213 11.30 -12.41 -23.80
CA ASP A 213 9.86 -12.46 -23.53
C ASP A 213 9.53 -11.73 -22.22
N HIS A 214 8.33 -11.16 -22.18
CA HIS A 214 7.83 -10.49 -20.97
C HIS A 214 6.58 -11.20 -20.45
N TRP A 215 6.46 -11.22 -19.13
CA TRP A 215 5.31 -11.80 -18.43
C TRP A 215 4.69 -10.81 -17.47
N VAL A 216 3.37 -10.76 -17.50
CA VAL A 216 2.55 -10.10 -16.48
C VAL A 216 2.05 -11.20 -15.56
N ILE A 217 2.27 -11.06 -14.26
CA ILE A 217 1.95 -12.11 -13.28
C ILE A 217 1.07 -11.56 -12.17
N GLU A 218 0.09 -12.34 -11.80
CA GLU A 218 -0.76 -12.14 -10.63
C GLU A 218 -0.56 -13.29 -9.65
N THR A 219 -0.20 -12.99 -8.40
CA THR A 219 -0.08 -13.97 -7.33
C THR A 219 -1.36 -14.00 -6.49
N LYS A 220 -2.32 -14.87 -6.81
CA LYS A 220 -3.61 -14.87 -6.12
C LYS A 220 -4.02 -16.21 -5.54
N GLY A 221 -4.76 -16.10 -4.40
CA GLY A 221 -5.36 -17.22 -3.71
C GLY A 221 -6.89 -17.36 -3.78
N LEU A 222 -7.65 -16.39 -4.30
CA LEU A 222 -9.12 -16.43 -4.32
C LEU A 222 -9.67 -16.01 -5.68
N VAL A 223 -10.52 -16.86 -6.26
CA VAL A 223 -11.24 -16.62 -7.52
C VAL A 223 -12.51 -15.79 -7.22
N ASP A 224 -12.64 -14.65 -7.89
CA ASP A 224 -13.82 -13.77 -7.86
C ASP A 224 -14.38 -13.66 -9.29
N VAL A 225 -15.68 -13.38 -9.44
CA VAL A 225 -16.35 -13.19 -10.74
C VAL A 225 -15.69 -12.12 -11.60
N GLU A 226 -15.04 -11.13 -10.98
CA GLU A 226 -14.25 -10.12 -11.69
C GLU A 226 -12.90 -10.64 -12.21
N VAL A 227 -12.42 -11.80 -11.74
CA VAL A 227 -11.12 -12.37 -12.15
C VAL A 227 -11.15 -12.69 -13.64
N GLU A 228 -12.17 -13.38 -14.13
CA GLU A 228 -12.29 -13.72 -15.54
C GLU A 228 -12.29 -12.50 -16.47
N LEU A 229 -12.92 -11.39 -16.04
CA LEU A 229 -12.94 -10.14 -16.81
C LEU A 229 -11.55 -9.48 -16.83
N LYS A 230 -10.82 -9.54 -15.71
CA LYS A 230 -9.45 -9.02 -15.61
C LYS A 230 -8.50 -9.83 -16.47
N ASP A 231 -8.54 -11.15 -16.35
CA ASP A 231 -7.64 -12.07 -17.07
C ASP A 231 -7.82 -11.93 -18.58
N LYS A 232 -9.06 -11.97 -19.07
CA LYS A 232 -9.35 -11.72 -20.47
C LYS A 232 -8.79 -10.38 -20.94
N ARG A 233 -8.94 -9.33 -20.14
CA ARG A 233 -8.45 -8.00 -20.51
C ARG A 233 -6.92 -7.92 -20.50
N VAL A 234 -6.26 -8.61 -19.55
CA VAL A 234 -4.79 -8.71 -19.52
C VAL A 234 -4.26 -9.47 -20.74
N GLU A 235 -4.89 -10.58 -21.11
CA GLU A 235 -4.53 -11.32 -22.33
C GLU A 235 -4.67 -10.46 -23.60
N GLU A 236 -5.76 -9.68 -23.71
CA GLU A 236 -5.94 -8.73 -24.80
C GLU A 236 -4.83 -7.65 -24.78
N TRP A 237 -4.53 -7.10 -23.60
CA TRP A 237 -3.47 -6.13 -23.44
C TRP A 237 -2.09 -6.70 -23.84
N CYS A 238 -1.79 -7.94 -23.48
CA CYS A 238 -0.57 -8.63 -23.89
C CYS A 238 -0.46 -8.75 -25.41
N LYS A 239 -1.56 -9.07 -26.10
CA LYS A 239 -1.61 -9.11 -27.57
C LYS A 239 -1.35 -7.74 -28.19
N ASP A 240 -2.00 -6.69 -27.66
CA ASP A 240 -1.82 -5.31 -28.11
C ASP A 240 -0.38 -4.84 -27.87
N ALA A 241 0.18 -5.11 -26.69
CA ALA A 241 1.56 -4.79 -26.35
C ALA A 241 2.57 -5.49 -27.25
N ALA A 242 2.33 -6.79 -27.55
CA ALA A 242 3.18 -7.55 -28.46
C ALA A 242 3.14 -7.00 -29.88
N ALA A 243 1.99 -6.62 -30.39
CA ALA A 243 1.84 -6.03 -31.73
C ALA A 243 2.64 -4.72 -31.88
N ILE A 244 2.73 -3.91 -30.81
CA ILE A 244 3.37 -2.61 -30.84
C ILE A 244 4.88 -2.70 -30.55
N THR A 245 5.24 -3.43 -29.50
CA THR A 245 6.63 -3.53 -29.05
C THR A 245 7.46 -4.52 -29.85
N ARG A 246 6.80 -5.44 -30.57
CA ARG A 246 7.40 -6.62 -31.21
C ARG A 246 8.10 -7.55 -30.21
N ILE A 247 7.75 -7.45 -28.95
CA ILE A 247 8.18 -8.30 -27.85
C ILE A 247 6.99 -9.18 -27.49
N LYS A 248 7.24 -10.46 -27.25
CA LYS A 248 6.19 -11.36 -26.80
C LYS A 248 5.82 -11.06 -25.36
N TRP A 249 4.55 -10.79 -25.13
CA TRP A 249 3.96 -10.58 -23.81
C TRP A 249 3.02 -11.72 -23.48
N ASN A 250 3.14 -12.24 -22.29
CA ASN A 250 2.31 -13.34 -21.78
C ASN A 250 1.70 -12.93 -20.45
N PHE A 251 0.65 -13.64 -20.04
CA PHE A 251 0.03 -13.49 -18.74
C PHE A 251 -0.10 -14.85 -18.05
N ILE A 252 0.07 -14.86 -16.72
CA ILE A 252 -0.21 -16.02 -15.87
C ILE A 252 -0.75 -15.54 -14.52
N GLN A 253 -1.69 -16.31 -13.99
CA GLN A 253 -2.25 -16.16 -12.66
C GLN A 253 -1.87 -17.36 -11.80
#